data_b3b49fb092ec7fdd925cfa74afc89c17
#
_entry.id   b3b49fb092ec7fdd925cfa74afc89c17
#
_cell.length_a   1.000
_cell.length_b   1.000
_cell.length_c   1.000
_cell.angle_alpha   90.00
_cell.angle_beta   90.00
_cell.angle_gamma   90.00
#
_symmetry.space_group_name_H-M   'P 1'
#
loop_
_entity.id
_entity.type
_entity.pdbx_description
1 polymer ?
#
loop_
_entity_poly.entity_id
_entity_poly.type
_entity_poly.pdbx_seq_one_letter_code
_entity_poly.pdbx_strand_id
1 'polypeptide(L)'
;MVTDIRSNWGDKVPVWKPMFSQQKGLRLGITRQQVANSFRTATNGLPLGEYREGDVSLPILLKDEDVEKMNLNDVKSVPVFSTKGNSVKVEQVIDNFALGYDYNVVRRFNRERCMMMQCEPKRGANTMAAFKQVLTAVQEQMQLPEGYKMKYFGEQETQDVSLSLIHI
;
A
#
# COMPACT_ATOMS: atom_id res chain seq x y z
N MET A 1 -25.36 19.17 9.44
CA MET A 1 -24.84 17.85 9.74
C MET A 1 -24.15 17.32 8.51
N VAL A 2 -23.25 16.38 8.70
CA VAL A 2 -22.40 15.84 7.63
C VAL A 2 -22.99 14.61 6.97
N THR A 3 -22.60 14.35 5.75
CA THR A 3 -22.88 13.17 4.95
C THR A 3 -21.61 12.65 4.33
N ASP A 4 -21.67 11.45 3.76
CA ASP A 4 -20.59 10.87 2.96
C ASP A 4 -19.24 10.83 3.69
N ILE A 5 -19.23 10.17 4.84
CA ILE A 5 -18.00 9.99 5.62
C ILE A 5 -17.18 8.91 4.95
N ARG A 6 -15.98 9.29 4.51
CA ARG A 6 -15.04 8.39 3.82
C ARG A 6 -13.70 8.35 4.55
N SER A 7 -13.09 7.18 4.57
CA SER A 7 -11.71 6.99 5.02
C SER A 7 -10.83 6.61 3.83
N ASN A 8 -9.62 7.14 3.79
CA ASN A 8 -8.61 6.71 2.83
C ASN A 8 -7.81 5.48 3.30
N TRP A 9 -8.13 4.94 4.48
CA TRP A 9 -7.50 3.76 5.05
C TRP A 9 -8.36 2.54 4.71
N GLY A 10 -7.84 1.69 3.83
CA GLY A 10 -8.53 0.46 3.42
C GLY A 10 -8.46 -0.65 4.47
N ASP A 11 -9.22 -1.69 4.24
CA ASP A 11 -9.19 -2.90 5.06
C ASP A 11 -7.91 -3.71 4.84
N LYS A 12 -7.59 -4.55 5.81
CA LYS A 12 -6.50 -5.52 5.66
C LYS A 12 -6.92 -6.59 4.67
N VAL A 13 -6.02 -6.88 3.74
CA VAL A 13 -6.19 -7.97 2.77
C VAL A 13 -5.36 -9.19 3.18
N PRO A 14 -5.80 -10.40 2.85
CA PRO A 14 -5.01 -11.59 3.10
C PRO A 14 -3.74 -11.56 2.23
N VAL A 15 -2.61 -11.86 2.83
CA VAL A 15 -1.28 -11.84 2.19
C VAL A 15 -0.57 -13.14 2.48
N TRP A 16 -0.12 -13.82 1.43
CA TRP A 16 0.78 -14.96 1.56
C TRP A 16 2.23 -14.49 1.67
N LYS A 17 2.86 -14.81 2.79
CA LYS A 17 4.25 -14.45 3.07
C LYS A 17 5.13 -15.70 2.94
N PRO A 18 5.94 -15.80 1.88
CA PRO A 18 6.87 -16.92 1.75
C PRO A 18 8.02 -16.76 2.75
N MET A 19 8.27 -17.79 3.53
CA MET A 19 9.36 -17.85 4.50
C MET A 19 10.60 -18.43 3.81
N PHE A 20 11.46 -17.56 3.31
CA PHE A 20 12.68 -17.94 2.61
C PHE A 20 13.67 -18.61 3.55
N SER A 21 14.14 -19.81 3.17
CA SER A 21 15.17 -20.56 3.90
C SER A 21 16.57 -20.19 3.41
N GLN A 22 17.32 -19.48 4.25
CA GLN A 22 18.69 -19.07 3.93
C GLN A 22 19.59 -20.27 3.62
N GLN A 23 19.43 -21.37 4.37
CA GLN A 23 20.26 -22.58 4.18
C GLN A 23 19.97 -23.27 2.84
N LYS A 24 18.69 -23.43 2.49
CA LYS A 24 18.29 -24.02 1.21
C LYS A 24 18.73 -23.14 0.05
N GLY A 25 18.55 -21.80 0.18
CA GLY A 25 18.98 -20.83 -0.81
C GLY A 25 20.46 -20.88 -1.10
N LEU A 26 21.30 -20.91 -0.06
CA LEU A 26 22.77 -21.03 -0.21
C LEU A 26 23.19 -22.32 -0.92
N ARG A 27 22.59 -23.46 -0.56
CA ARG A 27 22.88 -24.77 -1.19
C ARG A 27 22.57 -24.76 -2.69
N LEU A 28 21.47 -24.12 -3.08
CA LEU A 28 20.97 -24.08 -4.46
C LEU A 28 21.49 -22.87 -5.25
N GLY A 29 22.22 -21.96 -4.60
CA GLY A 29 22.71 -20.74 -5.21
C GLY A 29 21.58 -19.75 -5.55
N ILE A 30 20.51 -19.75 -4.76
CA ILE A 30 19.34 -18.89 -4.94
C ILE A 30 19.32 -17.82 -3.84
N THR A 31 19.10 -16.60 -4.25
CA THR A 31 18.96 -15.44 -3.36
C THR A 31 17.48 -15.10 -3.13
N ARG A 32 17.19 -14.39 -2.05
CA ARG A 32 15.84 -13.86 -1.78
C ARG A 32 15.33 -12.96 -2.91
N GLN A 33 16.23 -12.17 -3.52
CA GLN A 33 15.89 -11.30 -4.64
C GLN A 33 15.40 -12.08 -5.87
N GLN A 34 16.07 -13.21 -6.17
CA GLN A 34 15.65 -14.08 -7.29
C GLN A 34 14.26 -14.68 -7.05
N VAL A 35 13.97 -15.12 -5.83
CA VAL A 35 12.61 -15.58 -5.45
C VAL A 35 11.59 -14.45 -5.62
N ALA A 36 11.91 -13.23 -5.16
CA ALA A 36 11.02 -12.08 -5.31
C ALA A 36 10.77 -11.73 -6.79
N ASN A 37 11.80 -11.78 -7.63
CA ASN A 37 11.68 -11.53 -9.06
C ASN A 37 10.83 -12.61 -9.75
N SER A 38 11.02 -13.88 -9.41
CA SER A 38 10.20 -14.98 -9.93
C SER A 38 8.72 -14.82 -9.57
N PHE A 39 8.42 -14.41 -8.34
CA PHE A 39 7.04 -14.08 -7.97
C PHE A 39 6.48 -12.89 -8.75
N ARG A 40 7.28 -11.85 -8.97
CA ARG A 40 6.86 -10.71 -9.79
C ARG A 40 6.53 -11.13 -11.21
N THR A 41 7.41 -11.93 -11.84
CA THR A 41 7.16 -12.45 -13.18
C THR A 41 5.86 -13.27 -13.23
N ALA A 42 5.65 -14.12 -12.22
CA ALA A 42 4.47 -14.98 -12.11
C ALA A 42 3.19 -14.24 -11.65
N THR A 43 3.22 -12.96 -11.33
CA THR A 43 2.05 -12.19 -10.88
C THR A 43 1.88 -10.90 -11.67
N ASN A 44 2.50 -9.81 -11.22
CA ASN A 44 2.32 -8.46 -11.75
C ASN A 44 3.22 -8.14 -12.94
N GLY A 45 4.22 -8.94 -13.19
CA GLY A 45 5.26 -8.71 -14.16
C GLY A 45 6.51 -8.06 -13.55
N LEU A 46 7.67 -8.45 -14.08
CA LEU A 46 8.98 -7.91 -13.74
C LEU A 46 9.31 -6.79 -14.73
N PRO A 47 9.52 -5.53 -14.29
CA PRO A 47 9.92 -4.46 -15.18
C PRO A 47 11.33 -4.71 -15.72
N LEU A 48 11.48 -4.74 -17.03
CA LEU A 48 12.76 -4.91 -17.73
C LEU A 48 13.33 -3.58 -18.22
N GLY A 49 12.47 -2.60 -18.51
CA GLY A 49 12.87 -1.31 -19.05
C GLY A 49 11.67 -0.46 -19.45
N GLU A 50 11.93 0.60 -20.17
CA GLU A 50 10.93 1.53 -20.68
C GLU A 50 11.11 1.70 -22.19
N TYR A 51 10.00 1.65 -22.92
CA TYR A 51 9.93 2.05 -24.31
C TYR A 51 9.38 3.48 -24.38
N ARG A 52 10.11 4.36 -25.05
CA ARG A 52 9.70 5.76 -25.23
C ARG A 52 9.30 6.02 -26.66
N GLU A 53 8.11 6.60 -26.80
CA GLU A 53 7.57 7.06 -28.08
C GLU A 53 7.14 8.53 -27.93
N GLY A 54 7.97 9.45 -28.40
CA GLY A 54 7.81 10.87 -28.15
C GLY A 54 7.86 11.21 -26.65
N ASP A 55 6.78 11.77 -26.13
CA ASP A 55 6.63 12.15 -24.72
C ASP A 55 6.04 11.03 -23.83
N VAL A 56 5.66 9.90 -24.45
CA VAL A 56 5.05 8.78 -23.72
C VAL A 56 6.12 7.75 -23.36
N SER A 57 6.18 7.37 -22.09
CA SER A 57 7.00 6.25 -21.59
C SER A 57 6.09 5.07 -21.24
N LEU A 58 6.37 3.92 -21.88
CA LEU A 58 5.63 2.67 -21.67
C LEU A 58 6.55 1.66 -20.97
N PRO A 59 6.16 1.07 -19.84
CA PRO A 59 6.98 0.06 -19.17
C PRO A 59 6.95 -1.27 -19.97
N ILE A 60 8.12 -1.87 -20.12
CA ILE A 60 8.26 -3.22 -20.66
C ILE A 60 8.24 -4.19 -19.50
N LEU A 61 7.23 -5.06 -19.43
CA LEU A 61 7.04 -6.03 -18.36
C LEU A 61 7.25 -7.45 -18.86
N LEU A 62 8.09 -8.21 -18.17
CA LEU A 62 8.17 -9.67 -18.33
C LEU A 62 7.13 -10.31 -17.41
N LYS A 63 6.16 -10.99 -18.01
CA LYS A 63 5.04 -11.63 -17.30
C LYS A 63 4.81 -13.04 -17.83
N ASP A 64 4.39 -13.96 -16.96
CA ASP A 64 3.95 -15.29 -17.36
C ASP A 64 2.60 -15.20 -18.10
N GLU A 65 2.38 -16.05 -19.09
CA GLU A 65 1.17 -16.04 -19.90
C GLU A 65 -0.07 -16.51 -19.12
N ASP A 66 0.13 -17.46 -18.20
CA ASP A 66 -0.96 -18.12 -17.46
C ASP A 66 -1.30 -17.49 -16.09
N VAL A 67 -0.88 -16.24 -15.83
CA VAL A 67 -1.08 -15.56 -14.53
C VAL A 67 -2.53 -15.56 -14.06
N GLU A 68 -3.48 -15.36 -14.97
CA GLU A 68 -4.90 -15.27 -14.62
C GLU A 68 -5.50 -16.60 -14.13
N LYS A 69 -4.84 -17.70 -14.43
CA LYS A 69 -5.28 -19.07 -14.07
C LYS A 69 -4.52 -19.65 -12.87
N MET A 70 -3.57 -18.89 -12.31
CA MET A 70 -2.69 -19.37 -11.25
C MET A 70 -3.45 -19.59 -9.95
N ASN A 71 -3.45 -20.84 -9.47
CA ASN A 71 -3.96 -21.23 -8.16
C ASN A 71 -2.86 -21.15 -7.10
N LEU A 72 -3.24 -21.16 -5.81
CA LEU A 72 -2.29 -21.16 -4.70
C LEU A 72 -1.29 -22.32 -4.73
N ASN A 73 -1.65 -23.47 -5.30
CA ASN A 73 -0.75 -24.59 -5.47
C ASN A 73 0.30 -24.33 -6.56
N ASP A 74 -0.06 -23.57 -7.58
CA ASP A 74 0.82 -23.21 -8.69
C ASP A 74 1.95 -22.27 -8.21
N VAL A 75 1.67 -21.44 -7.21
CA VAL A 75 2.64 -20.55 -6.56
C VAL A 75 3.86 -21.33 -6.02
N LYS A 76 3.68 -22.56 -5.53
CA LYS A 76 4.76 -23.40 -5.02
C LYS A 76 5.65 -23.92 -6.16
N SER A 77 5.09 -24.09 -7.34
CA SER A 77 5.78 -24.62 -8.52
C SER A 77 6.48 -23.54 -9.36
N VAL A 78 6.33 -22.25 -9.03
CA VAL A 78 7.00 -21.16 -9.73
C VAL A 78 8.50 -21.41 -9.85
N PRO A 79 9.07 -21.35 -11.08
CA PRO A 79 10.50 -21.57 -11.27
C PRO A 79 11.30 -20.35 -10.78
N VAL A 80 12.36 -20.63 -10.05
CA VAL A 80 13.36 -19.62 -9.62
C VAL A 80 14.67 -19.93 -10.32
N PHE A 81 15.22 -18.96 -11.02
CA PHE A 81 16.48 -19.09 -11.75
C PHE A 81 17.67 -18.66 -10.90
N SER A 82 18.65 -19.54 -10.79
CA SER A 82 19.93 -19.23 -10.17
C SER A 82 20.79 -18.39 -11.13
N THR A 83 21.73 -17.64 -10.58
CA THR A 83 22.80 -16.97 -11.35
C THR A 83 23.64 -17.93 -12.17
N LYS A 84 23.64 -19.21 -11.82
CA LYS A 84 24.37 -20.29 -12.54
C LYS A 84 23.55 -20.91 -13.69
N GLY A 85 22.38 -20.38 -14.00
CA GLY A 85 21.51 -20.86 -15.06
C GLY A 85 20.63 -22.08 -14.69
N ASN A 86 20.73 -22.61 -13.47
CA ASN A 86 19.86 -23.67 -13.00
C ASN A 86 18.52 -23.10 -12.55
N SER A 87 17.44 -23.84 -12.78
CA SER A 87 16.11 -23.50 -12.29
C SER A 87 15.65 -24.49 -11.23
N VAL A 88 15.04 -23.98 -10.17
CA VAL A 88 14.46 -24.77 -9.07
C VAL A 88 13.07 -24.25 -8.76
N LYS A 89 12.20 -25.11 -8.19
CA LYS A 89 10.88 -24.65 -7.76
C LYS A 89 10.99 -23.84 -6.48
N VAL A 90 10.12 -22.82 -6.33
CA VAL A 90 10.05 -21.97 -5.13
C VAL A 90 9.95 -22.81 -3.85
N GLU A 91 9.15 -23.90 -3.84
CA GLU A 91 8.99 -24.79 -2.68
C GLU A 91 10.31 -25.37 -2.15
N GLN A 92 11.35 -25.47 -3.00
CA GLN A 92 12.66 -25.99 -2.60
C GLN A 92 13.50 -24.97 -1.83
N VAL A 93 13.18 -23.69 -1.89
CA VAL A 93 13.93 -22.59 -1.26
C VAL A 93 13.17 -21.89 -0.15
N ILE A 94 11.89 -22.23 0.05
CA ILE A 94 11.09 -21.73 1.16
C ILE A 94 10.81 -22.85 2.16
N ASP A 95 10.59 -22.48 3.43
CA ASP A 95 10.22 -23.42 4.47
C ASP A 95 8.70 -23.55 4.59
N ASN A 96 7.98 -22.44 4.50
CA ASN A 96 6.54 -22.38 4.64
C ASN A 96 5.98 -21.11 3.98
N PHE A 97 4.67 -21.12 3.67
CA PHE A 97 3.88 -19.94 3.38
C PHE A 97 3.03 -19.59 4.61
N ALA A 98 3.26 -18.43 5.19
CA ALA A 98 2.43 -17.92 6.27
C ALA A 98 1.30 -17.06 5.69
N LEU A 99 0.06 -17.38 6.05
CA LEU A 99 -1.07 -16.49 5.77
C LEU A 99 -1.05 -15.36 6.82
N GLY A 100 -1.02 -14.14 6.37
CA GLY A 100 -1.13 -12.95 7.19
C GLY A 100 -2.19 -12.00 6.64
N TYR A 101 -2.44 -10.94 7.39
CA TYR A 101 -3.30 -9.84 6.95
C TYR A 101 -2.49 -8.56 7.01
N ASP A 102 -2.48 -7.81 5.91
CA ASP A 102 -1.71 -6.57 5.82
C ASP A 102 -2.50 -5.52 5.04
N TYR A 103 -2.16 -4.25 5.24
CA TYR A 103 -2.79 -3.19 4.48
C TYR A 103 -2.21 -3.15 3.06
N ASN A 104 -3.08 -3.11 2.06
CA ASN A 104 -2.66 -3.00 0.67
C ASN A 104 -1.94 -1.66 0.39
N VAL A 105 -2.44 -0.59 1.01
CA VAL A 105 -1.85 0.75 0.88
C VAL A 105 -1.66 1.34 2.28
N VAL A 106 -0.45 1.78 2.58
CA VAL A 106 -0.12 2.55 3.79
C VAL A 106 0.12 4.00 3.40
N ARG A 107 -0.82 4.88 3.75
CA ARG A 107 -0.72 6.31 3.51
C ARG A 107 0.20 6.98 4.51
N ARG A 108 0.97 7.96 4.03
CA ARG A 108 1.88 8.76 4.85
C ARG A 108 1.72 10.23 4.51
N PHE A 109 1.78 11.06 5.53
CA PHE A 109 1.86 12.51 5.42
C PHE A 109 3.10 12.97 6.19
N ASN A 110 3.97 13.75 5.59
CA ASN A 110 5.24 14.17 6.16
C ASN A 110 6.05 12.99 6.77
N ARG A 111 6.12 11.85 6.07
CA ARG A 111 6.78 10.58 6.48
C ARG A 111 6.12 9.82 7.63
N GLU A 112 5.15 10.39 8.33
CA GLU A 112 4.38 9.73 9.38
C GLU A 112 3.17 8.99 8.77
N ARG A 113 2.78 7.86 9.34
CA ARG A 113 1.55 7.15 8.90
C ARG A 113 0.36 8.04 9.18
N CYS A 114 -0.49 8.22 8.19
CA CYS A 114 -1.64 9.10 8.28
C CYS A 114 -2.89 8.41 7.75
N MET A 115 -3.94 8.42 8.54
CA MET A 115 -5.30 8.10 8.11
C MET A 115 -6.07 9.40 7.94
N MET A 116 -6.66 9.61 6.77
CA MET A 116 -7.46 10.78 6.49
C MET A 116 -8.94 10.38 6.45
N MET A 117 -9.75 11.08 7.19
CA MET A 117 -11.20 10.98 7.14
C MET A 117 -11.75 12.24 6.47
N GLN A 118 -12.65 12.05 5.53
CA GLN A 118 -13.31 13.13 4.80
C GLN A 118 -14.80 13.03 5.03
N CYS A 119 -15.47 14.14 5.15
CA CYS A 119 -16.91 14.24 5.21
C CYS A 119 -17.38 15.49 4.47
N GLU A 120 -18.60 15.44 3.96
CA GLU A 120 -19.21 16.56 3.26
C GLU A 120 -20.37 17.12 4.09
N PRO A 121 -20.57 18.46 4.13
CA PRO A 121 -21.76 19.04 4.74
C PRO A 121 -23.00 18.64 3.91
N LYS A 122 -24.15 18.49 4.55
CA LYS A 122 -25.42 18.31 3.84
C LYS A 122 -25.69 19.50 2.95
N ARG A 123 -26.31 19.25 1.78
CA ARG A 123 -26.65 20.28 0.82
C ARG A 123 -27.49 21.38 1.49
N GLY A 124 -27.03 22.64 1.39
CA GLY A 124 -27.65 23.80 2.04
C GLY A 124 -27.25 24.03 3.50
N ALA A 125 -26.41 23.17 4.09
CA ALA A 125 -25.86 23.42 5.43
C ALA A 125 -24.68 24.39 5.36
N ASN A 126 -24.52 25.20 6.42
CA ASN A 126 -23.35 26.05 6.57
C ASN A 126 -22.12 25.19 6.93
N THR A 127 -21.11 25.22 6.07
CA THR A 127 -19.86 24.40 6.20
C THR A 127 -19.16 24.66 7.52
N MET A 128 -19.06 25.93 7.95
CA MET A 128 -18.37 26.29 9.20
C MET A 128 -19.13 25.82 10.44
N ALA A 129 -20.47 25.90 10.42
CA ALA A 129 -21.29 25.39 11.50
C ALA A 129 -21.19 23.86 11.61
N ALA A 130 -21.21 23.16 10.47
CA ALA A 130 -21.03 21.73 10.41
C ALA A 130 -19.63 21.30 10.90
N PHE A 131 -18.58 22.02 10.50
CA PHE A 131 -17.22 21.78 10.97
C PHE A 131 -17.09 21.93 12.48
N LYS A 132 -17.60 23.04 13.06
CA LYS A 132 -17.60 23.24 14.51
C LYS A 132 -18.28 22.12 15.29
N GLN A 133 -19.43 21.63 14.81
CA GLN A 133 -20.12 20.51 15.42
C GLN A 133 -19.30 19.20 15.37
N VAL A 134 -18.68 18.91 14.24
CA VAL A 134 -17.79 17.74 14.09
C VAL A 134 -16.57 17.88 15.01
N LEU A 135 -15.96 19.06 15.07
CA LEU A 135 -14.82 19.34 15.93
C LEU A 135 -15.13 19.09 17.41
N THR A 136 -16.26 19.64 17.88
CA THR A 136 -16.69 19.46 19.28
C THR A 136 -16.95 17.97 19.57
N ALA A 137 -17.69 17.29 18.70
CA ALA A 137 -18.00 15.88 18.90
C ALA A 137 -16.74 14.99 18.91
N VAL A 138 -15.76 15.30 18.06
CA VAL A 138 -14.48 14.57 18.02
C VAL A 138 -13.67 14.85 19.29
N GLN A 139 -13.57 16.09 19.75
CA GLN A 139 -12.86 16.44 20.95
C GLN A 139 -13.45 15.82 22.22
N GLU A 140 -14.78 15.72 22.29
CA GLU A 140 -15.48 15.15 23.44
C GLU A 140 -15.42 13.61 23.47
N GLN A 141 -15.46 12.97 22.32
CA GLN A 141 -15.63 11.51 22.22
C GLN A 141 -14.35 10.76 21.91
N MET A 142 -13.33 11.43 21.37
CA MET A 142 -12.11 10.79 20.89
C MET A 142 -10.93 11.07 21.82
N GLN A 143 -10.53 10.06 22.56
CA GLN A 143 -9.25 10.06 23.28
C GLN A 143 -8.20 9.40 22.38
N LEU A 144 -7.25 10.22 21.92
CA LEU A 144 -6.14 9.70 21.10
C LEU A 144 -5.13 8.99 22.00
N PRO A 145 -4.64 7.80 21.63
CA PRO A 145 -3.55 7.14 22.29
C PRO A 145 -2.28 8.00 22.26
N GLU A 146 -1.36 7.74 23.19
CA GLU A 146 -0.07 8.43 23.22
C GLU A 146 0.68 8.26 21.90
N GLY A 147 1.26 9.33 21.38
CA GLY A 147 1.97 9.36 20.10
C GLY A 147 1.11 9.64 18.86
N TYR A 148 -0.23 9.67 19.01
CA TYR A 148 -1.11 10.07 17.92
C TYR A 148 -1.38 11.57 17.93
N LYS A 149 -1.48 12.16 16.74
CA LYS A 149 -1.79 13.57 16.53
C LYS A 149 -2.92 13.70 15.53
N MET A 150 -3.82 14.63 15.76
CA MET A 150 -4.88 14.96 14.82
C MET A 150 -4.64 16.35 14.24
N LYS A 151 -4.83 16.47 12.93
CA LYS A 151 -4.77 17.74 12.20
C LYS A 151 -6.01 17.87 11.33
N TYR A 152 -6.47 19.09 11.16
CA TYR A 152 -7.58 19.43 10.30
C TYR A 152 -7.05 20.08 9.04
N PHE A 153 -7.64 19.74 7.89
CA PHE A 153 -7.28 20.25 6.58
C PHE A 153 -8.53 20.79 5.87
N GLY A 154 -8.33 21.61 4.85
CA GLY A 154 -9.37 22.16 4.01
C GLY A 154 -9.58 23.65 4.26
N GLU A 155 -10.81 24.13 4.13
CA GLU A 155 -11.16 25.55 4.25
C GLU A 155 -10.67 26.21 5.55
N GLN A 156 -10.66 25.46 6.64
CA GLN A 156 -10.18 25.94 7.94
C GLN A 156 -8.68 26.29 7.93
N GLU A 157 -7.87 25.43 7.32
CA GLU A 157 -6.43 25.66 7.21
C GLU A 157 -6.14 26.95 6.43
N THR A 158 -6.88 27.17 5.35
CA THR A 158 -6.75 28.38 4.53
C THR A 158 -7.17 29.63 5.31
N GLN A 159 -8.21 29.54 6.14
CA GLN A 159 -8.65 30.65 6.99
C GLN A 159 -7.65 30.98 8.10
N ASP A 160 -7.11 29.96 8.77
CA ASP A 160 -6.12 30.14 9.85
C ASP A 160 -4.84 30.78 9.29
N VAL A 161 -4.40 30.37 8.09
CA VAL A 161 -3.25 30.99 7.40
C VAL A 161 -3.57 32.44 7.02
N SER A 162 -4.77 32.72 6.49
CA SER A 162 -5.18 34.06 6.10
C SER A 162 -5.29 35.00 7.32
N LEU A 163 -5.82 34.53 8.45
CA LEU A 163 -5.91 35.29 9.70
C LEU A 163 -4.51 35.57 10.27
N SER A 164 -3.58 34.62 10.19
CA SER A 164 -2.21 34.82 10.67
C SER A 164 -1.43 35.84 9.86
N LEU A 165 -1.74 36.00 8.57
CA LEU A 165 -1.15 37.03 7.71
C LEU A 165 -1.69 38.46 7.96
N ILE A 166 -2.88 38.57 8.55
CA ILE A 166 -3.49 39.87 8.90
C ILE A 166 -2.97 40.43 10.24
N HIS A 167 -2.36 39.58 11.06
CA HIS A 167 -1.88 39.90 12.42
C HIS A 167 -0.36 40.16 12.52
N ILE A 168 0.32 40.40 11.38
CA ILE A 168 1.74 40.82 11.37
C ILE A 168 1.84 42.37 11.27
#